data_20d597bed64046fa50685dfffb7d0998
#
_entry.id   20d597bed64046fa50685dfffb7d0998
#
_cell.length_a   1.000
_cell.length_b   1.000
_cell.length_c   1.000
_cell.angle_alpha   90.00
_cell.angle_beta   90.00
_cell.angle_gamma   90.00
#
_symmetry.space_group_name_H-M   'P 1'
#
loop_
_entity.id
_entity.type
_entity.pdbx_description
1 polymer ?
#
loop_
_entity_poly.entity_id
_entity_poly.type
_entity_poly.pdbx_seq_one_letter_code
_entity_poly.pdbx_strand_id
1 'polypeptide(L)'
;MKRLVGGAALLVAVAIGGAYLNPYNIYDAAAEAGKSYVGSKACASCHEEEYENFIKYSKKAHSFHSVQLMRKELTSSELKECFHCHTTGYGKPGGFISEKQTPDLKNLGCETCHGPGSAHVDSEDASDILGKVDKDSCKACHNTDRVRAFRYKPMLYAGAH
;
A
#
# COMPACT_ATOMS: atom_id res chain seq x y z
N MET A 1 -9.39 37.38 -65.19
CA MET A 1 -8.80 37.53 -63.85
C MET A 1 -9.40 36.44 -62.94
N LYS A 2 -8.64 35.35 -62.72
CA LYS A 2 -9.05 34.21 -61.88
C LYS A 2 -8.37 34.38 -60.52
N ARG A 3 -9.14 34.54 -59.42
CA ARG A 3 -8.65 34.58 -58.04
C ARG A 3 -8.56 33.13 -57.52
N LEU A 4 -7.34 32.68 -57.20
CA LEU A 4 -7.06 31.48 -56.48
C LEU A 4 -7.32 31.71 -54.97
N VAL A 5 -8.24 30.98 -54.38
CA VAL A 5 -8.45 30.93 -52.94
C VAL A 5 -7.62 29.79 -52.40
N GLY A 6 -6.55 30.12 -51.70
CA GLY A 6 -5.73 29.12 -51.02
C GLY A 6 -6.40 28.71 -49.70
N GLY A 7 -6.82 27.45 -49.62
CA GLY A 7 -7.30 26.83 -48.37
C GLY A 7 -6.10 26.41 -47.50
N ALA A 8 -5.95 26.99 -46.34
CA ALA A 8 -5.01 26.55 -45.33
C ALA A 8 -5.61 25.35 -44.59
N ALA A 9 -5.03 24.18 -44.76
CA ALA A 9 -5.36 22.98 -43.99
C ALA A 9 -4.73 23.08 -42.59
N LEU A 10 -5.56 23.23 -41.58
CA LEU A 10 -5.15 23.23 -40.17
C LEU A 10 -4.94 21.77 -39.73
N LEU A 11 -3.68 21.33 -39.60
CA LEU A 11 -3.33 20.04 -39.01
C LEU A 11 -3.48 20.14 -37.48
N VAL A 12 -4.56 19.59 -36.96
CA VAL A 12 -4.74 19.38 -35.51
C VAL A 12 -3.94 18.13 -35.12
N ALA A 13 -2.80 18.33 -34.50
CA ALA A 13 -2.04 17.25 -33.87
C ALA A 13 -2.74 16.84 -32.57
N VAL A 14 -3.46 15.73 -32.60
CA VAL A 14 -3.98 15.09 -31.39
C VAL A 14 -2.80 14.40 -30.71
N ALA A 15 -2.26 15.02 -29.63
CA ALA A 15 -1.33 14.36 -28.75
C ALA A 15 -2.09 13.28 -27.94
N ILE A 16 -2.00 12.04 -28.37
CA ILE A 16 -2.45 10.90 -27.59
C ILE A 16 -1.40 10.72 -26.47
N GLY A 17 -1.68 11.32 -25.32
CA GLY A 17 -0.93 11.08 -24.10
C GLY A 17 -1.09 9.61 -23.70
N GLY A 18 -0.11 8.79 -24.06
CA GLY A 18 -0.03 7.42 -23.58
C GLY A 18 0.16 7.46 -22.07
N ALA A 19 -0.89 7.12 -21.32
CA ALA A 19 -0.77 6.81 -19.91
C ALA A 19 0.15 5.59 -19.81
N TYR A 20 1.39 5.78 -19.38
CA TYR A 20 2.28 4.71 -18.98
C TYR A 20 1.65 4.04 -17.76
N LEU A 21 0.97 2.92 -17.98
CA LEU A 21 0.48 2.05 -16.90
C LEU A 21 1.73 1.50 -16.20
N ASN A 22 2.00 2.03 -15.02
CA ASN A 22 3.05 1.53 -14.15
C ASN A 22 2.65 0.11 -13.71
N PRO A 23 3.45 -0.93 -14.01
CA PRO A 23 3.10 -2.31 -13.62
C PRO A 23 3.01 -2.53 -12.10
N TYR A 24 3.42 -1.55 -11.30
CA TYR A 24 3.26 -1.57 -9.84
C TYR A 24 1.88 -1.08 -9.35
N ASN A 25 1.00 -0.64 -10.25
CA ASN A 25 -0.32 -0.08 -9.92
C ASN A 25 -1.47 -1.09 -9.89
N ILE A 26 -1.19 -2.38 -10.00
CA ILE A 26 -2.24 -3.41 -9.92
C ILE A 26 -2.90 -3.47 -8.53
N TYR A 27 -2.21 -2.99 -7.51
CA TYR A 27 -2.77 -2.90 -6.15
C TYR A 27 -3.53 -1.60 -5.88
N ASP A 28 -3.36 -0.56 -6.70
CA ASP A 28 -4.15 0.69 -6.60
C ASP A 28 -5.56 0.52 -7.17
N ALA A 29 -5.75 -0.40 -8.09
CA ALA A 29 -7.07 -0.71 -8.65
C ALA A 29 -8.03 -1.37 -7.63
N ALA A 30 -7.50 -2.07 -6.63
CA ALA A 30 -8.31 -2.70 -5.57
C ALA A 30 -8.65 -1.76 -4.40
N ALA A 31 -8.03 -0.57 -4.32
CA ALA A 31 -8.45 0.50 -3.40
C ALA A 31 -9.71 1.23 -3.88
N GLU A 32 -10.39 0.64 -4.87
CA GLU A 32 -11.45 1.26 -5.61
C GLU A 32 -12.78 1.21 -4.88
N ALA A 33 -13.46 2.34 -4.98
CA ALA A 33 -14.87 2.50 -4.66
C ALA A 33 -15.29 2.18 -3.22
N GLY A 34 -14.79 2.98 -2.26
CA GLY A 34 -15.39 3.05 -0.92
C GLY A 34 -14.78 2.13 0.13
N LYS A 35 -13.79 1.30 -0.22
CA LYS A 35 -13.06 0.49 0.77
C LYS A 35 -12.07 1.34 1.57
N SER A 36 -12.02 1.17 2.88
CA SER A 36 -11.11 1.88 3.79
C SER A 36 -10.32 0.92 4.66
N TYR A 37 -9.23 1.43 5.23
CA TYR A 37 -8.42 0.69 6.19
C TYR A 37 -9.06 0.77 7.57
N VAL A 38 -9.20 -0.37 8.23
CA VAL A 38 -9.87 -0.51 9.55
C VAL A 38 -8.88 -0.83 10.68
N GLY A 39 -7.65 -1.21 10.34
CA GLY A 39 -6.61 -1.60 11.29
C GLY A 39 -6.69 -3.08 11.68
N SER A 40 -5.53 -3.67 11.97
CA SER A 40 -5.40 -5.12 12.25
C SER A 40 -6.27 -5.61 13.41
N LYS A 41 -6.60 -4.75 14.36
CA LYS A 41 -7.44 -5.12 15.49
C LYS A 41 -8.86 -5.53 15.08
N ALA A 42 -9.37 -4.97 13.99
CA ALA A 42 -10.69 -5.35 13.47
C ALA A 42 -10.72 -6.81 12.95
N CYS A 43 -9.57 -7.34 12.53
CA CYS A 43 -9.46 -8.72 12.05
C CYS A 43 -9.50 -9.75 13.18
N ALA A 44 -9.10 -9.36 14.40
CA ALA A 44 -8.94 -10.25 15.55
C ALA A 44 -10.22 -10.97 15.98
N SER A 45 -11.39 -10.39 15.71
CA SER A 45 -12.67 -10.99 16.11
C SER A 45 -13.00 -12.30 15.38
N CYS A 46 -12.48 -12.49 14.16
CA CYS A 46 -12.70 -13.69 13.35
C CYS A 46 -11.39 -14.46 13.08
N HIS A 47 -10.24 -13.77 13.08
CA HIS A 47 -8.91 -14.32 12.80
C HIS A 47 -8.00 -14.19 14.04
N GLU A 48 -8.46 -14.70 15.18
CA GLU A 48 -7.78 -14.54 16.48
C GLU A 48 -6.38 -15.14 16.48
N GLU A 49 -6.23 -16.37 16.00
CA GLU A 49 -4.94 -17.07 15.97
C GLU A 49 -3.92 -16.36 15.07
N GLU A 50 -4.31 -15.98 13.87
CA GLU A 50 -3.46 -15.24 12.93
C GLU A 50 -3.08 -13.87 13.48
N TYR A 51 -4.03 -13.17 14.11
CA TYR A 51 -3.77 -11.89 14.74
C TYR A 51 -2.77 -12.00 15.90
N GLU A 52 -2.97 -12.94 16.82
CA GLU A 52 -2.07 -13.15 17.96
C GLU A 52 -0.66 -13.54 17.49
N ASN A 53 -0.55 -14.47 16.54
CA ASN A 53 0.72 -14.87 15.95
C ASN A 53 1.41 -13.68 15.26
N PHE A 54 0.67 -12.89 14.49
CA PHE A 54 1.21 -11.71 13.82
C PHE A 54 1.74 -10.68 14.82
N ILE A 55 0.96 -10.32 15.84
CA ILE A 55 1.38 -9.35 16.87
C ILE A 55 2.58 -9.86 17.67
N LYS A 56 2.61 -11.14 17.98
CA LYS A 56 3.65 -11.73 18.83
C LYS A 56 4.97 -11.95 18.11
N TYR A 57 4.93 -12.42 16.86
CA TYR A 57 6.12 -12.90 16.17
C TYR A 57 6.55 -12.03 15.00
N SER A 58 5.65 -11.26 14.40
CA SER A 58 5.99 -10.45 13.23
C SER A 58 6.62 -9.11 13.60
N LYS A 59 7.84 -8.87 13.11
CA LYS A 59 8.48 -7.55 13.22
C LYS A 59 7.69 -6.45 12.51
N LYS A 60 6.84 -6.80 11.56
CA LYS A 60 5.99 -5.85 10.83
C LYS A 60 4.97 -5.20 11.76
N ALA A 61 4.40 -5.96 12.70
CA ALA A 61 3.46 -5.46 13.71
C ALA A 61 4.06 -4.35 14.62
N HIS A 62 5.37 -4.21 14.60
CA HIS A 62 6.12 -3.22 15.39
C HIS A 62 7.01 -2.33 14.51
N SER A 63 6.75 -2.26 13.21
CA SER A 63 7.60 -1.59 12.20
C SER A 63 7.82 -0.11 12.47
N PHE A 64 6.85 0.58 13.04
CA PHE A 64 6.94 2.01 13.33
C PHE A 64 7.97 2.35 14.42
N HIS A 65 8.34 1.37 15.25
CA HIS A 65 9.40 1.58 16.24
C HIS A 65 10.72 2.05 15.61
N SER A 66 11.10 1.49 14.47
CA SER A 66 12.29 1.93 13.73
C SER A 66 12.19 3.40 13.29
N VAL A 67 11.01 3.85 12.89
CA VAL A 67 10.75 5.26 12.53
C VAL A 67 10.89 6.17 13.75
N GLN A 68 10.38 5.73 14.91
CA GLN A 68 10.50 6.50 16.15
C GLN A 68 11.96 6.68 16.60
N LEU A 69 12.78 5.65 16.46
CA LEU A 69 14.20 5.72 16.80
C LEU A 69 14.95 6.75 15.94
N MET A 70 14.64 6.82 14.64
CA MET A 70 15.31 7.70 13.69
C MET A 70 14.72 9.12 13.64
N ARG A 71 13.55 9.34 14.22
CA ARG A 71 12.76 10.58 14.07
C ARG A 71 13.52 11.87 14.32
N LYS A 72 14.41 11.87 15.34
CA LYS A 72 15.15 13.08 15.74
C LYS A 72 16.21 13.50 14.73
N GLU A 73 16.69 12.56 13.94
CA GLU A 73 17.76 12.75 12.96
C GLU A 73 17.23 13.00 11.54
N LEU A 74 15.90 12.99 11.36
CA LEU A 74 15.24 13.09 10.06
C LEU A 74 14.48 14.41 9.91
N THR A 75 14.55 14.97 8.72
CA THR A 75 13.65 16.05 8.29
C THR A 75 12.22 15.52 8.14
N SER A 76 11.24 16.41 8.08
CA SER A 76 9.83 16.01 7.89
C SER A 76 9.59 15.31 6.55
N SER A 77 10.36 15.59 5.50
CA SER A 77 10.27 14.91 4.22
C SER A 77 10.83 13.50 4.28
N GLU A 78 12.03 13.33 4.85
CA GLU A 78 12.66 12.02 5.02
C GLU A 78 11.83 11.10 5.93
N LEU A 79 11.24 11.67 7.00
CA LEU A 79 10.34 10.93 7.87
C LEU A 79 9.13 10.36 7.11
N LYS A 80 8.56 11.13 6.19
CA LYS A 80 7.43 10.68 5.35
C LYS A 80 7.80 9.54 4.41
N GLU A 81 9.03 9.53 3.90
CA GLU A 81 9.53 8.41 3.07
C GLU A 81 9.54 7.08 3.83
N CYS A 82 9.76 7.10 5.15
CA CYS A 82 9.70 5.90 5.96
C CYS A 82 8.29 5.30 6.05
N PHE A 83 7.25 6.12 5.97
CA PHE A 83 5.88 5.68 6.20
C PHE A 83 5.39 4.67 5.16
N HIS A 84 5.87 4.72 3.93
CA HIS A 84 5.51 3.76 2.87
C HIS A 84 5.81 2.30 3.25
N CYS A 85 6.89 2.08 4.01
CA CYS A 85 7.36 0.74 4.39
C CYS A 85 7.13 0.43 5.88
N HIS A 86 6.65 1.38 6.68
CA HIS A 86 6.52 1.22 8.12
C HIS A 86 5.12 1.47 8.67
N THR A 87 4.14 1.81 7.79
CA THR A 87 2.75 2.06 8.17
C THR A 87 1.78 1.41 7.19
N THR A 88 0.52 1.26 7.58
CA THR A 88 -0.51 0.67 6.73
C THR A 88 -1.17 1.73 5.85
N GLY A 89 -1.12 1.55 4.54
CA GLY A 89 -1.86 2.36 3.58
C GLY A 89 -1.41 3.82 3.44
N TYR A 90 -0.18 4.18 3.84
CA TYR A 90 0.32 5.56 3.66
C TYR A 90 0.24 6.00 2.19
N GLY A 91 -0.31 7.20 1.96
CA GLY A 91 -0.52 7.74 0.61
C GLY A 91 -1.74 7.18 -0.13
N LYS A 92 -2.51 6.29 0.51
CA LYS A 92 -3.75 5.73 -0.05
C LYS A 92 -4.99 6.26 0.66
N PRO A 93 -6.15 6.31 0.00
CA PRO A 93 -7.40 6.74 0.63
C PRO A 93 -7.71 5.93 1.89
N GLY A 94 -7.97 6.64 3.01
CA GLY A 94 -8.25 6.01 4.30
C GLY A 94 -7.08 5.33 5.01
N GLY A 95 -5.86 5.40 4.44
CA GLY A 95 -4.65 4.85 5.05
C GLY A 95 -4.01 5.75 6.11
N PHE A 96 -2.79 5.41 6.52
CA PHE A 96 -2.07 6.13 7.58
C PHE A 96 -1.86 7.61 7.22
N ILE A 97 -2.20 8.49 8.14
CA ILE A 97 -1.99 9.94 8.04
C ILE A 97 -0.95 10.40 9.09
N SER A 98 -1.18 10.06 10.35
CA SER A 98 -0.28 10.36 11.46
C SER A 98 -0.61 9.50 12.68
N GLU A 99 0.32 9.40 13.63
CA GLU A 99 0.10 8.69 14.90
C GLU A 99 -1.11 9.20 15.69
N LYS A 100 -1.46 10.47 15.51
CA LYS A 100 -2.60 11.08 16.21
C LYS A 100 -3.92 10.82 15.49
N GLN A 101 -3.94 10.85 14.18
CA GLN A 101 -5.18 10.77 13.37
C GLN A 101 -5.58 9.33 13.07
N THR A 102 -4.60 8.47 12.81
CA THR A 102 -4.82 7.06 12.43
C THR A 102 -3.87 6.15 13.23
N PRO A 103 -3.98 6.11 14.58
CA PRO A 103 -3.05 5.37 15.44
C PRO A 103 -3.01 3.87 15.15
N ASP A 104 -4.12 3.27 14.74
CA ASP A 104 -4.24 1.83 14.46
C ASP A 104 -3.55 1.41 13.16
N LEU A 105 -3.19 2.38 12.31
CA LEU A 105 -2.48 2.16 11.05
C LEU A 105 -0.98 2.47 11.11
N LYS A 106 -0.46 2.83 12.28
CA LYS A 106 0.93 3.28 12.45
C LYS A 106 1.99 2.19 12.24
N ASN A 107 1.61 0.93 12.25
CA ASN A 107 2.49 -0.20 11.90
C ASN A 107 2.06 -0.82 10.57
N LEU A 108 2.89 -1.69 10.02
CA LEU A 108 2.44 -2.60 8.97
C LEU A 108 1.45 -3.59 9.58
N GLY A 109 0.21 -3.55 9.13
CA GLY A 109 -0.87 -4.42 9.59
C GLY A 109 -1.23 -5.50 8.55
N CYS A 110 -2.27 -6.28 8.86
CA CYS A 110 -2.85 -7.28 7.96
C CYS A 110 -3.17 -6.67 6.59
N GLU A 111 -3.78 -5.50 6.59
CA GLU A 111 -4.21 -4.78 5.40
C GLU A 111 -3.06 -4.24 4.52
N THR A 112 -1.83 -4.22 5.02
CA THR A 112 -0.66 -3.89 4.18
C THR A 112 -0.45 -4.93 3.09
N CYS A 113 -0.79 -6.19 3.39
CA CYS A 113 -0.67 -7.31 2.46
C CYS A 113 -2.01 -7.68 1.82
N HIS A 114 -3.09 -7.63 2.59
CA HIS A 114 -4.42 -8.07 2.16
C HIS A 114 -5.29 -6.96 1.56
N GLY A 115 -4.82 -5.71 1.59
CA GLY A 115 -5.61 -4.55 1.14
C GLY A 115 -6.62 -4.05 2.17
N PRO A 116 -7.35 -2.95 1.87
CA PRO A 116 -8.30 -2.33 2.79
C PRO A 116 -9.45 -3.28 3.14
N GLY A 117 -9.68 -3.49 4.43
CA GLY A 117 -10.52 -4.55 4.97
C GLY A 117 -11.97 -4.18 5.25
N SER A 118 -12.39 -2.90 5.12
CA SER A 118 -13.72 -2.47 5.57
C SER A 118 -14.85 -3.27 4.93
N ALA A 119 -14.81 -3.51 3.61
CA ALA A 119 -15.86 -4.25 2.93
C ALA A 119 -15.95 -5.70 3.42
N HIS A 120 -14.80 -6.37 3.61
CA HIS A 120 -14.75 -7.73 4.14
C HIS A 120 -15.27 -7.83 5.58
N VAL A 121 -14.93 -6.86 6.43
CA VAL A 121 -15.43 -6.82 7.81
C VAL A 121 -16.94 -6.65 7.85
N ASP A 122 -17.51 -5.86 6.91
CA ASP A 122 -18.94 -5.61 6.84
C ASP A 122 -19.71 -6.78 6.21
N SER A 123 -19.15 -7.44 5.19
CA SER A 123 -19.82 -8.51 4.43
C SER A 123 -19.51 -9.92 4.91
N GLU A 124 -18.38 -10.12 5.59
CA GLU A 124 -17.78 -11.42 5.91
C GLU A 124 -17.46 -12.27 4.65
N ASP A 125 -17.52 -11.68 3.45
CA ASP A 125 -17.24 -12.37 2.20
C ASP A 125 -15.74 -12.34 1.87
N ALA A 126 -15.14 -13.51 1.71
CA ALA A 126 -13.72 -13.66 1.38
C ALA A 126 -13.32 -13.03 0.04
N SER A 127 -14.28 -12.78 -0.87
CA SER A 127 -14.02 -12.10 -2.15
C SER A 127 -13.80 -10.59 -2.00
N ASP A 128 -14.15 -10.00 -0.87
CA ASP A 128 -14.00 -8.57 -0.59
C ASP A 128 -12.61 -8.16 -0.11
N ILE A 129 -11.71 -9.14 0.07
CA ILE A 129 -10.33 -8.92 0.48
C ILE A 129 -9.37 -9.83 -0.30
N LEU A 130 -8.10 -9.46 -0.40
CA LEU A 130 -7.10 -10.31 -1.04
C LEU A 130 -6.71 -11.49 -0.12
N GLY A 131 -7.29 -12.66 -0.33
CA GLY A 131 -7.04 -13.83 0.49
C GLY A 131 -5.61 -14.40 0.32
N LYS A 132 -5.08 -14.41 -0.91
CA LYS A 132 -3.74 -14.94 -1.20
C LYS A 132 -2.79 -13.85 -1.66
N VAL A 133 -1.78 -13.56 -0.86
CA VAL A 133 -0.78 -12.54 -1.13
C VAL A 133 0.33 -13.09 -2.04
N ASP A 134 0.66 -12.34 -3.07
CA ASP A 134 1.73 -12.64 -4.01
C ASP A 134 3.10 -12.20 -3.45
N LYS A 135 4.16 -12.92 -3.86
CA LYS A 135 5.55 -12.57 -3.55
C LYS A 135 5.93 -11.16 -4.01
N ASP A 136 5.37 -10.69 -5.10
CA ASP A 136 5.70 -9.38 -5.64
C ASP A 136 5.18 -8.23 -4.78
N SER A 137 4.12 -8.44 -4.00
CA SER A 137 3.66 -7.50 -2.97
C SER A 137 4.75 -7.19 -1.93
N CYS A 138 5.58 -8.17 -1.61
CA CYS A 138 6.67 -7.99 -0.65
C CYS A 138 7.76 -7.07 -1.17
N LYS A 139 7.97 -7.02 -2.49
CA LYS A 139 9.04 -6.24 -3.14
C LYS A 139 8.83 -4.73 -3.03
N ALA A 140 7.62 -4.28 -2.77
CA ALA A 140 7.34 -2.86 -2.53
C ALA A 140 8.18 -2.29 -1.37
N CYS A 141 8.42 -3.11 -0.34
CA CYS A 141 9.22 -2.73 0.83
C CYS A 141 10.57 -3.48 0.89
N HIS A 142 10.59 -4.74 0.45
CA HIS A 142 11.79 -5.60 0.45
C HIS A 142 12.52 -5.54 -0.89
N ASN A 143 13.00 -4.36 -1.26
CA ASN A 143 13.81 -4.10 -2.45
C ASN A 143 15.30 -4.04 -2.12
N THR A 144 16.15 -3.97 -3.16
CA THR A 144 17.63 -3.95 -3.04
C THR A 144 18.17 -2.77 -2.25
N ASP A 145 17.45 -1.64 -2.25
CA ASP A 145 17.88 -0.41 -1.57
C ASP A 145 17.66 -0.49 -0.05
N ARG A 146 16.74 -1.35 0.38
CA ARG A 146 16.30 -1.45 1.78
C ARG A 146 16.68 -2.76 2.46
N VAL A 147 16.86 -3.84 1.69
CA VAL A 147 17.11 -5.17 2.22
C VAL A 147 18.20 -5.87 1.42
N ARG A 148 19.36 -6.15 2.06
CA ARG A 148 20.49 -6.83 1.42
C ARG A 148 20.17 -8.24 0.94
N ALA A 149 19.27 -8.94 1.63
CA ALA A 149 18.86 -10.29 1.28
C ALA A 149 17.37 -10.49 1.54
N PHE A 150 16.61 -10.66 0.47
CA PHE A 150 15.21 -11.00 0.55
C PHE A 150 15.04 -12.52 0.49
N ARG A 151 14.61 -13.13 1.59
CA ARG A 151 14.33 -14.56 1.69
C ARG A 151 12.84 -14.78 1.92
N TYR A 152 12.10 -14.97 0.83
CA TYR A 152 10.64 -15.07 0.84
C TYR A 152 10.11 -16.18 1.75
N LYS A 153 10.63 -17.41 1.62
CA LYS A 153 10.15 -18.54 2.44
C LYS A 153 10.30 -18.30 3.95
N PRO A 154 11.49 -17.98 4.48
CA PRO A 154 11.61 -17.63 5.89
C PRO A 154 10.69 -16.50 6.35
N MET A 155 10.47 -15.49 5.49
CA MET A 155 9.57 -14.39 5.84
C MET A 155 8.11 -14.82 5.92
N LEU A 156 7.68 -15.68 5.01
CA LEU A 156 6.32 -16.19 4.99
C LEU A 156 6.01 -17.03 6.24
N TYR A 157 6.93 -17.94 6.61
CA TYR A 157 6.71 -18.86 7.71
C TYR A 157 7.08 -18.35 9.10
N ALA A 158 7.85 -17.26 9.20
CA ALA A 158 8.31 -16.72 10.49
C ALA A 158 7.95 -15.26 10.72
N GLY A 159 7.21 -14.63 9.83
CA GLY A 159 6.97 -13.19 9.94
C GLY A 159 5.73 -12.70 9.24
N ALA A 160 4.95 -13.57 8.61
CA ALA A 160 3.65 -13.19 8.08
C ALA A 160 2.55 -13.40 9.14
N HIS A 161 2.26 -14.61 9.49
CA HIS A 161 1.37 -14.99 10.59
C HIS A 161 1.46 -16.48 10.89
#